data_94a3915c6a05d40153fa2915547afb98
#
_entry.id   94a3915c6a05d40153fa2915547afb98
#
_cell.length_a   1.000
_cell.length_b   1.000
_cell.length_c   1.000
_cell.angle_alpha   90.00
_cell.angle_beta   90.00
_cell.angle_gamma   90.00
#
_symmetry.space_group_name_H-M   'P 1'
#
loop_
_entity.id
_entity.type
_entity.pdbx_description
1 polymer ?
#
loop_
_entity_poly.entity_id
_entity_poly.type
_entity_poly.pdbx_seq_one_letter_code
_entity_poly.pdbx_strand_id
1 'polypeptide(L)'
;MTTKISPQAFIHEHASLGDGVIVEPFSYIGPNVTIGARTYIGPNVSILESTTIGEDCKIFPGAVIGAEPQDLKFKDENTTVEIGDRTTIRECVTIHRATSDRLKTTVGNDCLIMAYVHLAHDVHIGDRVVLANAVNVAGHVTIDDWVIVEGMVGIQQFIRIGEHAFVAGGSLVRKNIPPYIKAAREPLA
;
A
#
# COMPACT_ATOMS: atom_id res chain seq x y z
N MET A 1 10.20 22.76 -7.27
CA MET A 1 11.40 22.08 -6.71
C MET A 1 12.05 21.30 -7.82
N THR A 2 13.38 21.14 -7.81
CA THR A 2 14.08 20.41 -8.88
C THR A 2 13.99 18.91 -8.58
N THR A 3 13.61 18.10 -9.56
CA THR A 3 13.66 16.63 -9.50
C THR A 3 15.10 16.17 -9.29
N LYS A 4 15.32 15.23 -8.36
CA LYS A 4 16.64 14.68 -8.03
C LYS A 4 16.60 13.16 -8.16
N ILE A 5 17.32 12.61 -9.12
CA ILE A 5 17.41 11.18 -9.36
C ILE A 5 18.86 10.75 -9.12
N SER A 6 19.06 9.78 -8.24
CA SER A 6 20.37 9.17 -8.04
C SER A 6 20.84 8.48 -9.33
N PRO A 7 22.12 8.66 -9.73
CA PRO A 7 22.66 7.95 -10.88
C PRO A 7 22.70 6.41 -10.68
N GLN A 8 22.52 5.93 -9.48
CA GLN A 8 22.44 4.51 -9.15
C GLN A 8 20.98 3.97 -9.10
N ALA A 9 19.97 4.81 -9.33
CA ALA A 9 18.60 4.38 -9.47
C ALA A 9 18.33 3.96 -10.92
N PHE A 10 17.47 2.98 -11.10
CA PHE A 10 16.97 2.60 -12.41
C PHE A 10 15.57 3.17 -12.62
N ILE A 11 15.39 3.96 -13.66
CA ILE A 11 14.08 4.48 -14.07
C ILE A 11 13.81 4.00 -15.48
N HIS A 12 12.70 3.28 -15.67
CA HIS A 12 12.30 2.83 -16.99
C HIS A 12 11.90 4.02 -17.87
N GLU A 13 12.19 3.98 -19.17
CA GLU A 13 11.91 5.09 -20.12
C GLU A 13 10.42 5.44 -20.24
N HIS A 14 9.53 4.49 -19.96
CA HIS A 14 8.08 4.70 -19.93
C HIS A 14 7.53 5.07 -18.55
N ALA A 15 8.37 5.34 -17.56
CA ALA A 15 7.95 5.88 -16.28
C ALA A 15 7.77 7.40 -16.36
N SER A 16 6.79 7.92 -15.63
CA SER A 16 6.49 9.36 -15.55
C SER A 16 6.73 9.86 -14.12
N LEU A 17 7.60 10.84 -13.96
CA LEU A 17 7.91 11.45 -12.68
C LEU A 17 7.49 12.92 -12.67
N GLY A 18 6.70 13.31 -11.67
CA GLY A 18 6.30 14.70 -11.45
C GLY A 18 7.43 15.61 -10.98
N ASP A 19 7.15 16.90 -10.92
CA ASP A 19 8.11 17.91 -10.49
C ASP A 19 8.57 17.72 -9.04
N GLY A 20 9.87 17.84 -8.79
CA GLY A 20 10.43 17.76 -7.45
C GLY A 20 10.47 16.36 -6.83
N VAL A 21 10.23 15.30 -7.61
CA VAL A 21 10.42 13.92 -7.17
C VAL A 21 11.87 13.67 -6.82
N ILE A 22 12.11 12.95 -5.73
CA ILE A 22 13.44 12.51 -5.29
C ILE A 22 13.48 11.00 -5.37
N VAL A 23 14.48 10.43 -6.06
CA VAL A 23 14.72 8.99 -6.13
C VAL A 23 16.13 8.70 -5.64
N GLU A 24 16.22 7.95 -4.55
CA GLU A 24 17.46 7.58 -3.87
C GLU A 24 18.16 6.37 -4.55
N PRO A 25 19.42 6.05 -4.19
CA PRO A 25 20.20 4.99 -4.82
C PRO A 25 19.53 3.62 -4.75
N PHE A 26 19.80 2.79 -5.79
CA PHE A 26 19.41 1.39 -5.88
C PHE A 26 17.89 1.16 -5.91
N SER A 27 17.11 2.19 -6.19
CA SER A 27 15.67 2.05 -6.38
C SER A 27 15.36 1.71 -7.84
N TYR A 28 14.34 0.89 -8.03
CA TYR A 28 13.83 0.45 -9.32
C TYR A 28 12.45 1.03 -9.57
N ILE A 29 12.29 1.75 -10.67
CA ILE A 29 11.01 2.28 -11.15
C ILE A 29 10.72 1.62 -12.50
N GLY A 30 9.69 0.78 -12.51
CA GLY A 30 9.32 -0.05 -13.67
C GLY A 30 8.58 0.71 -14.78
N PRO A 31 8.20 0.00 -15.85
CA PRO A 31 7.45 0.58 -16.96
C PRO A 31 6.04 1.00 -16.52
N ASN A 32 5.51 2.03 -17.19
CA ASN A 32 4.14 2.55 -16.94
C ASN A 32 3.88 2.94 -15.48
N VAL A 33 4.93 3.22 -14.70
CA VAL A 33 4.82 3.80 -13.37
C VAL A 33 4.62 5.31 -13.48
N THR A 34 3.69 5.84 -12.69
CA THR A 34 3.49 7.29 -12.54
C THR A 34 3.70 7.69 -11.09
N ILE A 35 4.55 8.69 -10.85
CA ILE A 35 4.83 9.23 -9.51
C ILE A 35 4.52 10.72 -9.50
N GLY A 36 3.61 11.12 -8.63
CA GLY A 36 3.19 12.52 -8.43
C GLY A 36 4.31 13.42 -7.90
N ALA A 37 4.09 14.72 -8.05
CA ALA A 37 5.06 15.74 -7.68
C ALA A 37 5.49 15.67 -6.21
N ARG A 38 6.74 16.07 -5.91
CA ARG A 38 7.34 16.18 -4.56
C ARG A 38 7.39 14.87 -3.77
N THR A 39 7.11 13.74 -4.39
CA THR A 39 7.19 12.42 -3.76
C THR A 39 8.64 11.99 -3.57
N TYR A 40 8.93 11.43 -2.41
CA TYR A 40 10.23 10.90 -2.02
C TYR A 40 10.24 9.37 -2.13
N ILE A 41 11.20 8.84 -2.88
CA ILE A 41 11.47 7.41 -3.01
C ILE A 41 12.83 7.12 -2.36
N GLY A 42 12.80 6.45 -1.22
CA GLY A 42 13.99 6.06 -0.46
C GLY A 42 14.87 5.04 -1.20
N PRO A 43 16.05 4.70 -0.68
CA PRO A 43 16.94 3.74 -1.31
C PRO A 43 16.37 2.31 -1.27
N ASN A 44 16.75 1.49 -2.27
CA ASN A 44 16.32 0.09 -2.38
C ASN A 44 14.79 -0.10 -2.41
N VAL A 45 14.05 0.83 -2.97
CA VAL A 45 12.59 0.71 -3.20
C VAL A 45 12.37 0.11 -4.57
N SER A 46 11.40 -0.80 -4.69
CA SER A 46 10.96 -1.34 -5.97
C SER A 46 9.52 -0.94 -6.24
N ILE A 47 9.31 -0.12 -7.27
CA ILE A 47 7.98 0.23 -7.79
C ILE A 47 7.84 -0.45 -9.13
N LEU A 48 6.97 -1.46 -9.17
CA LEU A 48 6.81 -2.31 -10.33
C LEU A 48 5.75 -1.74 -11.29
N GLU A 49 5.60 -2.36 -12.44
CA GLU A 49 4.80 -1.85 -13.54
C GLU A 49 3.35 -1.53 -13.17
N SER A 50 2.75 -0.61 -13.90
CA SER A 50 1.33 -0.22 -13.76
C SER A 50 0.95 0.28 -12.36
N THR A 51 1.91 0.89 -11.65
CA THR A 51 1.72 1.52 -10.34
C THR A 51 1.61 3.02 -10.48
N THR A 52 0.60 3.61 -9.85
CA THR A 52 0.44 5.06 -9.73
C THR A 52 0.59 5.48 -8.26
N ILE A 53 1.44 6.46 -8.00
CA ILE A 53 1.66 7.06 -6.68
C ILE A 53 1.34 8.55 -6.77
N GLY A 54 0.56 9.07 -5.84
CA GLY A 54 0.17 10.47 -5.77
C GLY A 54 1.30 11.43 -5.41
N GLU A 55 0.93 12.66 -5.09
CA GLU A 55 1.85 13.74 -4.74
C GLU A 55 2.23 13.72 -3.25
N ASP A 56 3.38 14.32 -2.92
CA ASP A 56 3.85 14.49 -1.54
C ASP A 56 3.95 13.19 -0.72
N CYS A 57 4.06 12.04 -1.38
CA CYS A 57 4.21 10.74 -0.74
C CYS A 57 5.65 10.50 -0.26
N LYS A 58 5.79 9.58 0.70
CA LYS A 58 7.10 9.15 1.21
C LYS A 58 7.16 7.62 1.22
N ILE A 59 8.06 7.06 0.40
CA ILE A 59 8.25 5.61 0.29
C ILE A 59 9.63 5.27 0.87
N PHE A 60 9.64 4.43 1.89
CA PHE A 60 10.83 4.12 2.67
C PHE A 60 11.56 2.86 2.17
N PRO A 61 12.83 2.65 2.60
CA PRO A 61 13.69 1.60 2.05
C PRO A 61 13.08 0.19 2.11
N GLY A 62 13.31 -0.58 1.06
CA GLY A 62 12.89 -1.98 0.96
C GLY A 62 11.40 -2.18 0.67
N ALA A 63 10.62 -1.12 0.50
CA ALA A 63 9.24 -1.27 0.07
C ALA A 63 9.15 -1.83 -1.36
N VAL A 64 8.20 -2.73 -1.59
CA VAL A 64 7.90 -3.33 -2.90
C VAL A 64 6.44 -3.08 -3.23
N ILE A 65 6.21 -2.32 -4.30
CA ILE A 65 4.86 -1.89 -4.68
C ILE A 65 4.57 -2.35 -6.12
N GLY A 66 3.42 -2.98 -6.33
CA GLY A 66 2.98 -3.46 -7.64
C GLY A 66 3.42 -4.90 -7.97
N ALA A 67 3.89 -5.68 -6.97
CA ALA A 67 4.24 -7.08 -7.21
C ALA A 67 3.02 -7.91 -7.61
N GLU A 68 3.28 -9.01 -8.31
CA GLU A 68 2.25 -9.97 -8.70
C GLU A 68 1.48 -10.51 -7.48
N PRO A 69 0.16 -10.76 -7.65
CA PRO A 69 -0.64 -11.40 -6.63
C PRO A 69 -0.09 -12.76 -6.20
N GLN A 70 -0.09 -13.03 -4.90
CA GLN A 70 0.19 -14.38 -4.37
C GLN A 70 -1.09 -15.23 -4.44
N ASP A 71 -1.75 -15.26 -5.59
CA ASP A 71 -2.95 -16.04 -5.86
C ASP A 71 -2.67 -17.03 -6.98
N LEU A 72 -2.87 -18.33 -6.70
CA LEU A 72 -2.67 -19.41 -7.68
C LEU A 72 -3.61 -19.31 -8.91
N LYS A 73 -4.64 -18.49 -8.84
CA LYS A 73 -5.58 -18.24 -9.96
C LYS A 73 -5.12 -17.11 -10.87
N PHE A 74 -4.15 -16.30 -10.44
CA PHE A 74 -3.63 -15.20 -11.23
C PHE A 74 -3.03 -15.70 -12.55
N LYS A 75 -3.39 -15.09 -13.66
CA LYS A 75 -3.01 -15.45 -15.02
C LYS A 75 -2.42 -14.27 -15.79
N ASP A 76 -1.68 -13.43 -15.09
CA ASP A 76 -1.03 -12.25 -15.68
C ASP A 76 -2.01 -11.21 -16.25
N GLU A 77 -3.12 -11.02 -15.54
CA GLU A 77 -4.10 -10.00 -15.87
C GLU A 77 -3.49 -8.57 -15.76
N ASN A 78 -3.91 -7.71 -16.66
CA ASN A 78 -3.48 -6.30 -16.64
C ASN A 78 -4.18 -5.55 -15.49
N THR A 79 -3.53 -5.50 -14.35
CA THR A 79 -4.06 -4.91 -13.11
C THR A 79 -3.08 -3.90 -12.51
N THR A 80 -3.56 -3.04 -11.62
CA THR A 80 -2.83 -1.87 -11.14
C THR A 80 -2.73 -1.78 -9.63
N VAL A 81 -1.82 -0.91 -9.16
CA VAL A 81 -1.80 -0.36 -7.81
C VAL A 81 -1.95 1.15 -7.91
N GLU A 82 -2.83 1.72 -7.10
CA GLU A 82 -3.02 3.17 -6.99
C GLU A 82 -2.83 3.62 -5.54
N ILE A 83 -1.93 4.58 -5.30
CA ILE A 83 -1.68 5.18 -3.99
C ILE A 83 -1.99 6.67 -4.07
N GLY A 84 -2.83 7.15 -3.17
CA GLY A 84 -3.22 8.55 -3.08
C GLY A 84 -2.11 9.45 -2.54
N ASP A 85 -2.44 10.73 -2.41
CA ASP A 85 -1.50 11.79 -2.03
C ASP A 85 -1.11 11.75 -0.54
N ARG A 86 0.05 12.32 -0.20
CA ARG A 86 0.56 12.52 1.17
C ARG A 86 0.63 11.24 2.01
N THR A 87 0.56 10.09 1.36
CA THR A 87 0.63 8.79 2.01
C THR A 87 2.08 8.39 2.28
N THR A 88 2.31 7.84 3.47
CA THR A 88 3.62 7.37 3.90
C THR A 88 3.63 5.85 3.93
N ILE A 89 4.53 5.24 3.15
CA ILE A 89 4.79 3.80 3.09
C ILE A 89 6.15 3.54 3.74
N ARG A 90 6.17 2.84 4.85
CA ARG A 90 7.38 2.59 5.63
C ARG A 90 8.17 1.38 5.10
N GLU A 91 9.23 1.06 5.84
CA GLU A 91 10.25 0.09 5.43
C GLU A 91 9.65 -1.31 5.20
N CYS A 92 10.10 -1.96 4.12
CA CYS A 92 9.76 -3.34 3.80
C CYS A 92 8.24 -3.62 3.69
N VAL A 93 7.44 -2.61 3.40
CA VAL A 93 6.01 -2.79 3.06
C VAL A 93 5.91 -3.48 1.70
N THR A 94 4.96 -4.39 1.57
CA THR A 94 4.64 -5.03 0.29
C THR A 94 3.19 -4.76 -0.10
N ILE A 95 2.97 -4.27 -1.33
CA ILE A 95 1.64 -4.00 -1.88
C ILE A 95 1.55 -4.71 -3.22
N HIS A 96 0.67 -5.69 -3.33
CA HIS A 96 0.48 -6.46 -4.54
C HIS A 96 -0.57 -5.82 -5.46
N ARG A 97 -0.37 -5.93 -6.78
CA ARG A 97 -1.38 -5.54 -7.77
C ARG A 97 -2.60 -6.48 -7.66
N ALA A 98 -3.70 -6.09 -8.27
CA ALA A 98 -4.97 -6.79 -8.16
C ALA A 98 -5.06 -8.04 -9.07
N THR A 99 -6.19 -8.72 -9.00
CA THR A 99 -6.61 -9.76 -9.93
C THR A 99 -7.70 -9.22 -10.87
N SER A 100 -8.24 -10.08 -11.72
CA SER A 100 -9.37 -9.75 -12.61
C SER A 100 -10.66 -9.36 -11.87
N ASP A 101 -10.73 -9.55 -10.55
CA ASP A 101 -11.94 -9.28 -9.78
C ASP A 101 -12.17 -7.77 -9.58
N ARG A 102 -11.17 -7.05 -9.04
CA ARG A 102 -11.26 -5.59 -8.83
C ARG A 102 -10.39 -4.77 -9.78
N LEU A 103 -9.49 -5.42 -10.50
CA LEU A 103 -8.55 -4.81 -11.44
C LEU A 103 -7.53 -3.85 -10.80
N LYS A 104 -7.73 -3.44 -9.56
CA LYS A 104 -6.82 -2.55 -8.83
C LYS A 104 -6.78 -2.79 -7.33
N THR A 105 -5.60 -2.67 -6.74
CA THR A 105 -5.38 -2.50 -5.31
C THR A 105 -5.18 -1.02 -5.03
N THR A 106 -5.85 -0.48 -4.00
CA THR A 106 -5.83 0.96 -3.75
C THR A 106 -5.50 1.31 -2.31
N VAL A 107 -4.74 2.38 -2.12
CA VAL A 107 -4.48 3.04 -0.84
C VAL A 107 -4.84 4.51 -0.98
N GLY A 108 -5.65 5.03 -0.09
CA GLY A 108 -6.13 6.41 -0.11
C GLY A 108 -5.08 7.45 0.26
N ASN A 109 -5.55 8.65 0.52
CA ASN A 109 -4.73 9.81 0.86
C ASN A 109 -4.41 9.88 2.36
N ASP A 110 -3.33 10.56 2.72
CA ASP A 110 -2.96 10.87 4.11
C ASP A 110 -2.81 9.61 5.00
N CYS A 111 -2.51 8.46 4.41
CA CYS A 111 -2.36 7.18 5.12
C CYS A 111 -0.95 7.03 5.71
N LEU A 112 -0.87 6.24 6.79
CA LEU A 112 0.39 5.77 7.36
C LEU A 112 0.42 4.24 7.35
N ILE A 113 1.20 3.67 6.44
CA ILE A 113 1.42 2.23 6.33
C ILE A 113 2.79 1.92 6.92
N MET A 114 2.81 1.39 8.15
CA MET A 114 4.05 1.20 8.90
C MET A 114 4.84 -0.01 8.42
N ALA A 115 6.05 -0.18 8.98
CA ALA A 115 7.01 -1.17 8.51
C ALA A 115 6.46 -2.60 8.54
N TYR A 116 6.84 -3.38 7.51
CA TYR A 116 6.46 -4.77 7.32
C TYR A 116 4.97 -5.04 7.14
N VAL A 117 4.15 -4.03 6.84
CA VAL A 117 2.75 -4.25 6.46
C VAL A 117 2.71 -4.94 5.10
N HIS A 118 1.79 -5.89 4.97
CA HIS A 118 1.48 -6.54 3.71
C HIS A 118 0.05 -6.23 3.27
N LEU A 119 -0.12 -5.71 2.06
CA LEU A 119 -1.40 -5.57 1.37
C LEU A 119 -1.44 -6.55 0.21
N ALA A 120 -2.33 -7.54 0.29
CA ALA A 120 -2.54 -8.49 -0.79
C ALA A 120 -3.34 -7.85 -1.95
N HIS A 121 -3.63 -8.65 -2.94
CA HIS A 121 -4.37 -8.24 -4.15
C HIS A 121 -5.80 -7.80 -3.84
N ASP A 122 -6.33 -6.89 -4.66
CA ASP A 122 -7.73 -6.43 -4.58
C ASP A 122 -8.11 -5.77 -3.24
N VAL A 123 -7.11 -5.32 -2.46
CA VAL A 123 -7.34 -4.58 -1.21
C VAL A 123 -7.73 -3.14 -1.54
N HIS A 124 -8.66 -2.61 -0.76
CA HIS A 124 -9.01 -1.19 -0.77
C HIS A 124 -8.80 -0.59 0.62
N ILE A 125 -7.92 0.40 0.70
CA ILE A 125 -7.66 1.21 1.90
C ILE A 125 -8.18 2.63 1.63
N GLY A 126 -9.05 3.12 2.49
CA GLY A 126 -9.59 4.47 2.45
C GLY A 126 -8.57 5.54 2.84
N ASP A 127 -9.06 6.77 3.07
CA ASP A 127 -8.23 7.90 3.46
C ASP A 127 -7.90 7.90 4.96
N ARG A 128 -6.74 8.45 5.33
CA ARG A 128 -6.30 8.66 6.72
C ARG A 128 -6.26 7.38 7.57
N VAL A 129 -6.04 6.26 6.91
CA VAL A 129 -5.90 4.96 7.58
C VAL A 129 -4.50 4.82 8.17
N VAL A 130 -4.41 4.25 9.37
CA VAL A 130 -3.15 3.87 10.01
C VAL A 130 -3.09 2.36 10.15
N LEU A 131 -2.14 1.73 9.47
CA LEU A 131 -1.79 0.31 9.67
C LEU A 131 -0.43 0.24 10.37
N ALA A 132 -0.44 -0.24 11.61
CA ALA A 132 0.80 -0.35 12.39
C ALA A 132 1.66 -1.53 11.95
N ASN A 133 2.84 -1.68 12.56
CA ASN A 133 3.87 -2.62 12.13
C ASN A 133 3.35 -4.06 11.98
N ALA A 134 3.73 -4.71 10.89
CA ALA A 134 3.47 -6.11 10.61
C ALA A 134 1.96 -6.48 10.54
N VAL A 135 1.10 -5.54 10.20
CA VAL A 135 -0.30 -5.84 9.84
C VAL A 135 -0.31 -6.58 8.51
N ASN A 136 -1.05 -7.68 8.45
CA ASN A 136 -1.21 -8.49 7.25
C ASN A 136 -2.65 -8.45 6.76
N VAL A 137 -2.87 -7.86 5.61
CA VAL A 137 -4.17 -7.68 4.99
C VAL A 137 -4.30 -8.65 3.82
N ALA A 138 -5.16 -9.65 3.95
CA ALA A 138 -5.42 -10.63 2.90
C ALA A 138 -6.24 -10.03 1.74
N GLY A 139 -6.36 -10.76 0.63
CA GLY A 139 -7.03 -10.29 -0.58
C GLY A 139 -8.49 -9.86 -0.37
N HIS A 140 -8.94 -8.92 -1.20
CA HIS A 140 -10.33 -8.42 -1.24
C HIS A 140 -10.82 -7.71 0.03
N VAL A 141 -9.94 -7.40 0.98
CA VAL A 141 -10.28 -6.64 2.19
C VAL A 141 -10.58 -5.18 1.80
N THR A 142 -11.55 -4.61 2.49
CA THR A 142 -11.86 -3.17 2.43
C THR A 142 -11.71 -2.56 3.82
N ILE A 143 -10.88 -1.53 3.93
CA ILE A 143 -10.70 -0.74 5.15
C ILE A 143 -11.15 0.67 4.83
N ASP A 144 -12.22 1.12 5.48
CA ASP A 144 -12.79 2.43 5.24
C ASP A 144 -11.94 3.55 5.91
N ASP A 145 -12.34 4.80 5.73
CA ASP A 145 -11.59 5.97 6.18
C ASP A 145 -11.36 6.02 7.71
N TRP A 146 -10.24 6.63 8.12
CA TRP A 146 -9.91 6.89 9.52
C TRP A 146 -9.77 5.64 10.41
N VAL A 147 -9.67 4.47 9.84
CA VAL A 147 -9.45 3.23 10.60
C VAL A 147 -8.02 3.20 11.13
N ILE A 148 -7.87 2.73 12.36
CA ILE A 148 -6.57 2.44 12.99
C ILE A 148 -6.49 0.95 13.28
N VAL A 149 -5.48 0.28 12.74
CA VAL A 149 -5.16 -1.12 13.03
C VAL A 149 -3.80 -1.17 13.72
N GLU A 150 -3.78 -1.64 14.96
CA GLU A 150 -2.53 -1.80 15.72
C GLU A 150 -1.68 -2.96 15.18
N GLY A 151 -0.44 -3.07 15.68
CA GLY A 151 0.56 -3.99 15.15
C GLY A 151 0.22 -5.47 15.25
N MET A 152 0.78 -6.26 14.34
CA MET A 152 0.66 -7.72 14.27
C MET A 152 -0.78 -8.24 14.14
N VAL A 153 -1.65 -7.47 13.53
CA VAL A 153 -3.03 -7.88 13.22
C VAL A 153 -3.06 -8.64 11.90
N GLY A 154 -3.76 -9.77 11.87
CA GLY A 154 -4.08 -10.51 10.64
C GLY A 154 -5.55 -10.28 10.25
N ILE A 155 -5.80 -9.89 9.01
CA ILE A 155 -7.15 -9.64 8.50
C ILE A 155 -7.46 -10.66 7.41
N GLN A 156 -8.47 -11.49 7.65
CA GLN A 156 -8.91 -12.52 6.70
C GLN A 156 -9.47 -11.87 5.42
N GLN A 157 -9.36 -12.57 4.31
CA GLN A 157 -9.89 -12.11 3.02
C GLN A 157 -11.40 -11.84 3.05
N PHE A 158 -11.83 -10.89 2.19
CA PHE A 158 -13.22 -10.43 2.05
C PHE A 158 -13.81 -9.71 3.26
N ILE A 159 -13.01 -9.35 4.25
CA ILE A 159 -13.43 -8.57 5.40
C ILE A 159 -13.58 -7.09 5.04
N ARG A 160 -14.59 -6.46 5.66
CA ARG A 160 -14.72 -5.00 5.67
C ARG A 160 -14.56 -4.48 7.10
N ILE A 161 -13.72 -3.44 7.26
CA ILE A 161 -13.57 -2.67 8.49
C ILE A 161 -14.14 -1.28 8.23
N GLY A 162 -15.20 -0.95 8.95
CA GLY A 162 -15.93 0.31 8.80
C GLY A 162 -15.16 1.52 9.33
N GLU A 163 -15.52 2.69 8.85
CA GLU A 163 -14.87 3.96 9.14
C GLU A 163 -14.70 4.21 10.66
N HIS A 164 -13.62 4.90 11.04
CA HIS A 164 -13.30 5.21 12.44
C HIS A 164 -13.22 3.99 13.38
N ALA A 165 -13.17 2.76 12.87
CA ALA A 165 -12.95 1.59 13.71
C ALA A 165 -11.51 1.54 14.20
N PHE A 166 -11.31 0.95 15.37
CA PHE A 166 -10.01 0.69 15.96
C PHE A 166 -9.84 -0.82 16.20
N VAL A 167 -8.76 -1.41 15.73
CA VAL A 167 -8.44 -2.83 15.90
C VAL A 167 -7.22 -2.98 16.78
N ALA A 168 -7.39 -3.64 17.94
CA ALA A 168 -6.30 -3.84 18.90
C ALA A 168 -5.24 -4.82 18.37
N GLY A 169 -3.99 -4.57 18.79
CA GLY A 169 -2.81 -5.33 18.35
C GLY A 169 -2.89 -6.83 18.63
N GLY A 170 -2.27 -7.62 17.75
CA GLY A 170 -2.24 -9.08 17.83
C GLY A 170 -3.57 -9.76 17.55
N SER A 171 -4.59 -9.04 17.07
CA SER A 171 -5.92 -9.61 16.79
C SER A 171 -5.95 -10.37 15.46
N LEU A 172 -6.81 -11.39 15.38
CA LEU A 172 -7.20 -12.03 14.12
C LEU A 172 -8.62 -11.60 13.71
N VAL A 173 -8.72 -10.78 12.67
CA VAL A 173 -10.00 -10.27 12.18
C VAL A 173 -10.60 -11.27 11.21
N ARG A 174 -11.66 -11.96 11.63
CA ARG A 174 -12.36 -13.00 10.85
C ARG A 174 -13.81 -12.66 10.51
N LYS A 175 -14.26 -11.47 10.93
CA LYS A 175 -15.61 -10.94 10.67
C LYS A 175 -15.53 -9.46 10.35
N ASN A 176 -16.51 -8.94 9.65
CA ASN A 176 -16.62 -7.50 9.40
C ASN A 176 -16.71 -6.73 10.73
N ILE A 177 -16.06 -5.58 10.77
CA ILE A 177 -16.11 -4.67 11.92
C ILE A 177 -16.96 -3.46 11.52
N PRO A 178 -18.06 -3.19 12.24
CA PRO A 178 -18.88 -2.01 11.99
C PRO A 178 -18.11 -0.70 12.22
N PRO A 179 -18.56 0.41 11.65
CA PRO A 179 -17.97 1.73 11.92
C PRO A 179 -17.99 2.10 13.42
N TYR A 180 -17.02 2.92 13.84
CA TYR A 180 -16.93 3.49 15.21
C TYR A 180 -16.79 2.45 16.33
N ILE A 181 -16.36 1.22 16.01
CA ILE A 181 -16.17 0.15 17.00
C ILE A 181 -14.68 0.02 17.37
N LYS A 182 -14.44 -0.21 18.66
CA LYS A 182 -13.16 -0.70 19.16
C LYS A 182 -13.23 -2.22 19.27
N ALA A 183 -12.57 -2.91 18.33
CA ALA A 183 -12.47 -4.36 18.30
C ALA A 183 -11.19 -4.82 19.02
N ALA A 184 -11.33 -5.69 20.00
CA ALA A 184 -10.20 -6.21 20.78
C ALA A 184 -10.43 -7.67 21.14
N ARG A 185 -9.36 -8.44 21.31
CA ARG A 185 -9.28 -9.86 21.69
C ARG A 185 -9.32 -10.81 20.51
N GLU A 186 -8.96 -12.06 20.81
CA GLU A 186 -8.96 -13.19 19.88
C GLU A 186 -9.83 -14.32 20.46
N PRO A 187 -10.80 -14.82 19.72
CA PRO A 187 -11.40 -14.20 18.55
C PRO A 187 -12.06 -12.87 18.89
N LEU A 188 -12.14 -11.95 17.92
CA LEU A 188 -12.84 -10.67 18.11
C LEU A 188 -14.29 -10.93 18.54
N ALA A 189 -14.65 -10.45 19.70
CA ALA A 189 -16.00 -10.51 20.23
C ALA A 189 -16.82 -9.32 19.74
#